data_52c308f1585e76a73cd639ccdf2b0388
#
_entry.id   52c308f1585e76a73cd639ccdf2b0388
#
_cell.length_a   1.000
_cell.length_b   1.000
_cell.length_c   1.000
_cell.angle_alpha   90.00
_cell.angle_beta   90.00
_cell.angle_gamma   90.00
#
_symmetry.space_group_name_H-M   'P 1'
#
loop_
_entity.id
_entity.type
_entity.pdbx_description
1 polymer ?
#
loop_
_entity_poly.entity_id
_entity_poly.type
_entity_poly.pdbx_seq_one_letter_code
_entity_poly.pdbx_strand_id
1 'polypeptide(L)'
;MLQFLQDEEQPFVRYVHYFNDEITPESVQELIGILSAVPSVDLFITTPGGVEPAAKVLLHFVNQHPDIRIYLTGYIASAGTFFMTDCDKEVYITDELDWILFHHGDRDYGGKFRKSTLNSEILYQQDKEGNQKYLDKYKRLGLNSKELKEIDKGEDVVLYKKDFSRLKVNKK
;
A
#
# COMPACT_ATOMS: atom_id res chain seq x y z
N MET A 1 13.62 39.08 40.20
CA MET A 1 14.06 38.97 38.79
C MET A 1 14.02 37.48 38.44
N LEU A 2 12.91 37.03 37.89
CA LEU A 2 12.74 35.63 37.46
C LEU A 2 13.34 35.52 36.06
N GLN A 3 14.46 34.80 35.94
CA GLN A 3 15.00 34.35 34.66
C GLN A 3 14.06 33.31 34.10
N PHE A 4 13.40 33.64 32.99
CA PHE A 4 12.74 32.65 32.15
C PHE A 4 13.83 31.76 31.58
N LEU A 5 13.84 30.51 32.01
CA LEU A 5 14.58 29.45 31.33
C LEU A 5 13.99 29.37 29.92
N GLN A 6 14.80 29.68 28.93
CA GLN A 6 14.47 29.40 27.54
C GLN A 6 14.33 27.88 27.45
N ASP A 7 13.10 27.42 27.15
CA ASP A 7 12.87 26.06 26.72
C ASP A 7 13.71 25.85 25.43
N GLU A 8 14.84 25.22 25.57
CA GLU A 8 15.56 24.69 24.41
C GLU A 8 14.59 23.71 23.75
N GLU A 9 14.04 24.07 22.59
CA GLU A 9 13.24 23.16 21.76
C GLU A 9 14.12 21.94 21.52
N GLN A 10 13.79 20.83 22.17
CA GLN A 10 14.46 19.56 21.90
C GLN A 10 14.28 19.25 20.41
N PRO A 11 15.34 18.86 19.69
CA PRO A 11 15.22 18.55 18.28
C PRO A 11 14.14 17.50 18.10
N PHE A 12 13.16 17.79 17.26
CA PHE A 12 12.05 16.90 16.97
C PHE A 12 12.60 15.64 16.26
N VAL A 13 12.69 14.54 17.01
CA VAL A 13 13.23 13.28 16.50
C VAL A 13 12.08 12.43 15.99
N ARG A 14 12.09 12.13 14.69
CA ARG A 14 11.17 11.17 14.09
C ARG A 14 11.67 9.76 14.31
N TYR A 15 10.77 8.87 14.66
CA TYR A 15 11.07 7.44 14.72
C TYR A 15 11.17 6.86 13.30
N VAL A 16 12.18 6.03 13.04
CA VAL A 16 12.35 5.35 11.75
C VAL A 16 12.02 3.89 11.94
N HIS A 17 11.11 3.37 11.12
CA HIS A 17 10.74 1.96 11.13
C HIS A 17 10.81 1.37 9.72
N TYR A 18 11.28 0.12 9.63
CA TYR A 18 11.37 -0.63 8.38
C TYR A 18 10.40 -1.80 8.44
N PHE A 19 9.39 -1.80 7.57
CA PHE A 19 8.52 -2.92 7.33
C PHE A 19 9.02 -3.66 6.09
N ASN A 20 9.60 -4.83 6.29
CA ASN A 20 10.16 -5.67 5.23
C ASN A 20 9.56 -7.08 5.34
N ASP A 21 8.27 -7.21 5.07
CA ASP A 21 7.54 -8.44 5.27
C ASP A 21 6.32 -8.55 4.33
N GLU A 22 5.72 -9.74 4.31
CA GLU A 22 4.41 -9.97 3.73
C GLU A 22 3.32 -9.30 4.59
N ILE A 23 2.30 -8.75 3.93
CA ILE A 23 1.14 -8.13 4.61
C ILE A 23 0.18 -9.24 5.04
N THR A 24 0.33 -9.72 6.27
CA THR A 24 -0.55 -10.69 6.92
C THR A 24 -1.28 -10.04 8.11
N PRO A 25 -2.35 -10.66 8.65
CA PRO A 25 -2.97 -10.16 9.88
C PRO A 25 -1.97 -10.02 11.04
N GLU A 26 -1.03 -10.95 11.16
CA GLU A 26 -0.03 -11.01 12.22
C GLU A 26 0.99 -9.87 12.06
N SER A 27 1.61 -9.73 10.88
CA SER A 27 2.61 -8.69 10.61
C SER A 27 2.00 -7.29 10.74
N VAL A 28 0.73 -7.11 10.31
CA VAL A 28 0.00 -5.86 10.45
C VAL A 28 -0.30 -5.54 11.91
N GLN A 29 -0.72 -6.52 12.71
CA GLN A 29 -0.98 -6.31 14.13
C GLN A 29 0.30 -5.92 14.89
N GLU A 30 1.43 -6.56 14.59
CA GLU A 30 2.72 -6.22 15.16
C GLU A 30 3.14 -4.78 14.80
N LEU A 31 3.07 -4.43 13.52
CA LEU A 31 3.42 -3.10 13.04
C LEU A 31 2.55 -2.02 13.69
N ILE A 32 1.23 -2.22 13.76
CA ILE A 32 0.31 -1.29 14.41
C ILE A 32 0.66 -1.13 15.89
N GLY A 33 1.01 -2.23 16.57
CA GLY A 33 1.45 -2.18 17.97
C GLY A 33 2.67 -1.27 18.17
N ILE A 34 3.68 -1.39 17.31
CA ILE A 34 4.88 -0.55 17.33
C ILE A 34 4.52 0.92 17.05
N LEU A 35 3.81 1.18 15.96
CA LEU A 35 3.53 2.54 15.49
C LEU A 35 2.56 3.29 16.42
N SER A 36 1.67 2.59 17.14
CA SER A 36 0.74 3.21 18.08
C SER A 36 1.43 3.90 19.26
N ALA A 37 2.66 3.51 19.57
CA ALA A 37 3.45 4.08 20.67
C ALA A 37 4.26 5.31 20.24
N VAL A 38 4.26 5.68 18.96
CA VAL A 38 5.15 6.70 18.39
C VAL A 38 4.35 7.80 17.71
N PRO A 39 4.49 9.07 18.14
CA PRO A 39 3.68 10.16 17.59
C PRO A 39 4.12 10.62 16.19
N SER A 40 5.36 10.34 15.80
CA SER A 40 5.96 10.83 14.56
C SER A 40 6.88 9.78 13.94
N VAL A 41 6.59 9.33 12.73
CA VAL A 41 7.24 8.18 12.09
C VAL A 41 7.58 8.43 10.64
N ASP A 42 8.76 7.96 10.24
CA ASP A 42 9.15 7.70 8.87
C ASP A 42 9.14 6.15 8.65
N LEU A 43 8.15 5.66 7.94
CA LEU A 43 7.92 4.24 7.68
C LEU A 43 8.45 3.85 6.31
N PHE A 44 9.49 3.04 6.28
CA PHE A 44 10.08 2.47 5.07
C PHE A 44 9.44 1.11 4.80
N ILE A 45 8.93 0.91 3.57
CA ILE A 45 8.16 -0.28 3.19
C ILE A 45 8.83 -0.98 2.02
N THR A 46 9.10 -2.28 2.21
CA THR A 46 9.40 -3.27 1.18
C THR A 46 8.46 -4.44 1.38
N THR A 47 7.66 -4.82 0.39
CA THR A 47 6.67 -5.90 0.59
C THR A 47 6.30 -6.62 -0.71
N PRO A 48 6.18 -7.96 -0.67
CA PRO A 48 5.58 -8.73 -1.76
C PRO A 48 4.06 -8.53 -1.87
N GLY A 49 3.45 -7.78 -0.94
CA GLY A 49 2.00 -7.70 -0.79
C GLY A 49 1.49 -8.69 0.23
N GLY A 50 0.35 -9.31 -0.03
CA GLY A 50 -0.27 -10.28 0.86
C GLY A 50 -1.78 -10.12 0.93
N VAL A 51 -2.36 -10.32 2.12
CA VAL A 51 -3.79 -10.40 2.35
C VAL A 51 -4.45 -9.02 2.24
N GLU A 52 -5.31 -8.82 1.25
CA GLU A 52 -5.98 -7.54 0.99
C GLU A 52 -6.73 -6.96 2.21
N PRO A 53 -7.54 -7.71 2.98
CA PRO A 53 -8.15 -7.20 4.20
C PRO A 53 -7.14 -6.67 5.22
N ALA A 54 -6.00 -7.35 5.40
CA ALA A 54 -4.94 -6.92 6.30
C ALA A 54 -4.29 -5.61 5.81
N ALA A 55 -4.03 -5.50 4.51
CA ALA A 55 -3.52 -4.27 3.90
C ALA A 55 -4.47 -3.08 4.11
N LYS A 56 -5.79 -3.30 4.00
CA LYS A 56 -6.79 -2.26 4.27
C LYS A 56 -6.82 -1.81 5.73
N VAL A 57 -6.65 -2.74 6.67
CA VAL A 57 -6.55 -2.42 8.11
C VAL A 57 -5.30 -1.57 8.37
N LEU A 58 -4.15 -1.98 7.85
CA LEU A 58 -2.92 -1.23 7.98
C LEU A 58 -3.04 0.17 7.37
N LEU A 59 -3.59 0.27 6.17
CA LEU A 59 -3.77 1.54 5.49
C LEU A 59 -4.72 2.47 6.26
N HIS A 60 -5.82 1.93 6.82
CA HIS A 60 -6.72 2.70 7.66
C HIS A 60 -5.99 3.26 8.89
N PHE A 61 -5.18 2.45 9.57
CA PHE A 61 -4.37 2.90 10.69
C PHE A 61 -3.38 4.00 10.27
N VAL A 62 -2.65 3.80 9.18
CA VAL A 62 -1.71 4.76 8.63
C VAL A 62 -2.40 6.10 8.34
N ASN A 63 -3.57 6.08 7.71
CA ASN A 63 -4.33 7.30 7.38
C ASN A 63 -4.81 8.05 8.64
N GLN A 64 -5.05 7.35 9.76
CA GLN A 64 -5.41 7.95 11.05
C GLN A 64 -4.21 8.39 11.90
N HIS A 65 -3.00 7.90 11.60
CA HIS A 65 -1.81 8.25 12.38
C HIS A 65 -1.55 9.77 12.33
N PRO A 66 -1.23 10.44 13.45
CA PRO A 66 -1.09 11.90 13.50
C PRO A 66 0.00 12.43 12.58
N ASP A 67 1.17 11.77 12.57
CA ASP A 67 2.32 12.21 11.76
C ASP A 67 3.15 11.02 11.28
N ILE A 68 2.84 10.52 10.07
CA ILE A 68 3.55 9.43 9.41
C ILE A 68 3.87 9.81 7.96
N ARG A 69 5.08 9.49 7.52
CA ARG A 69 5.51 9.53 6.12
C ARG A 69 5.85 8.14 5.66
N ILE A 70 5.50 7.82 4.43
CA ILE A 70 5.71 6.51 3.83
C ILE A 70 6.82 6.61 2.79
N TYR A 71 7.82 5.74 2.92
CA TYR A 71 8.94 5.62 1.98
C TYR A 71 8.91 4.23 1.34
N LEU A 72 8.66 4.18 0.04
CA LEU A 72 8.66 2.93 -0.71
C LEU A 72 10.08 2.60 -1.15
N THR A 73 10.57 1.43 -0.77
CA THR A 73 11.96 1.00 -0.99
C THR A 73 12.02 -0.48 -1.38
N GLY A 74 13.16 -0.95 -1.90
CA GLY A 74 13.34 -2.32 -2.35
C GLY A 74 12.36 -2.70 -3.45
N TYR A 75 11.22 -3.27 -3.10
CA TYR A 75 10.15 -3.60 -4.05
C TYR A 75 8.77 -3.49 -3.39
N ILE A 76 7.78 -3.19 -4.22
CA ILE A 76 6.37 -3.09 -3.80
C ILE A 76 5.52 -3.94 -4.75
N ALA A 77 4.77 -4.90 -4.22
CA ALA A 77 3.93 -5.75 -5.04
C ALA A 77 2.51 -5.90 -4.50
N SER A 78 1.58 -6.22 -5.39
CA SER A 78 0.22 -6.66 -5.05
C SER A 78 -0.48 -5.69 -4.08
N ALA A 79 -0.96 -6.19 -2.93
CA ALA A 79 -1.62 -5.36 -1.90
C ALA A 79 -0.73 -4.22 -1.36
N GLY A 80 0.60 -4.30 -1.50
CA GLY A 80 1.52 -3.21 -1.18
C GLY A 80 1.29 -1.95 -2.03
N THR A 81 0.74 -2.08 -3.24
CA THR A 81 0.41 -0.95 -4.11
C THR A 81 -0.69 -0.04 -3.54
N PHE A 82 -1.42 -0.49 -2.51
CA PHE A 82 -2.45 0.33 -1.85
C PHE A 82 -1.86 1.57 -1.17
N PHE A 83 -0.60 1.52 -0.72
CA PHE A 83 0.09 2.72 -0.23
C PHE A 83 0.23 3.80 -1.29
N MET A 84 0.24 3.42 -2.56
CA MET A 84 0.32 4.37 -3.68
C MET A 84 -1.04 4.86 -4.16
N THR A 85 -2.09 4.04 -3.99
CA THR A 85 -3.42 4.30 -4.57
C THR A 85 -4.45 4.82 -3.58
N ASP A 86 -4.31 4.49 -2.30
CA ASP A 86 -5.33 4.71 -1.26
C ASP A 86 -4.77 5.36 0.02
N CYS A 87 -3.48 5.71 0.07
CA CYS A 87 -2.89 6.40 1.20
C CYS A 87 -3.15 7.91 1.12
N ASP A 88 -3.66 8.48 2.22
CA ASP A 88 -3.91 9.93 2.35
C ASP A 88 -2.68 10.68 2.89
N LYS A 89 -1.63 9.96 3.29
CA LYS A 89 -0.37 10.52 3.81
C LYS A 89 0.62 10.77 2.68
N GLU A 90 1.71 11.46 3.03
CA GLU A 90 2.84 11.66 2.11
C GLU A 90 3.52 10.33 1.79
N VAL A 91 3.61 10.00 0.51
CA VAL A 91 4.25 8.76 0.01
C VAL A 91 5.40 9.15 -0.92
N TYR A 92 6.58 8.64 -0.61
CA TYR A 92 7.81 8.90 -1.34
C TYR A 92 8.32 7.63 -2.00
N ILE A 93 8.64 7.72 -3.29
CA ILE A 93 9.38 6.69 -4.00
C ILE A 93 10.86 7.00 -3.80
N THR A 94 11.59 6.11 -3.13
CA THR A 94 13.03 6.29 -2.89
C THR A 94 13.88 5.79 -4.06
N ASP A 95 15.15 6.20 -4.09
CA ASP A 95 16.10 5.74 -5.11
C ASP A 95 16.43 4.25 -4.97
N GLU A 96 16.17 3.66 -3.80
CA GLU A 96 16.36 2.23 -3.52
C GLU A 96 15.19 1.35 -3.96
N LEU A 97 14.06 1.95 -4.42
CA LEU A 97 12.96 1.16 -4.99
C LEU A 97 13.36 0.63 -6.37
N ASP A 98 13.38 -0.69 -6.53
CA ASP A 98 13.82 -1.34 -7.76
C ASP A 98 12.67 -1.58 -8.74
N TRP A 99 11.54 -2.09 -8.23
CA TRP A 99 10.38 -2.41 -9.06
C TRP A 99 9.06 -2.38 -8.29
N ILE A 100 7.97 -2.22 -9.03
CA ILE A 100 6.60 -2.28 -8.53
C ILE A 100 5.81 -3.26 -9.40
N LEU A 101 5.08 -4.19 -8.78
CA LEU A 101 4.22 -5.15 -9.47
C LEU A 101 2.74 -4.85 -9.22
N PHE A 102 2.01 -4.75 -10.30
CA PHE A 102 0.56 -4.60 -10.34
C PHE A 102 -0.07 -5.82 -10.97
N HIS A 103 -1.11 -6.36 -10.35
CA HIS A 103 -1.90 -7.46 -10.87
C HIS A 103 -3.36 -7.40 -10.37
N HIS A 104 -4.21 -8.26 -10.90
CA HIS A 104 -5.48 -8.58 -10.24
C HIS A 104 -5.21 -9.36 -8.96
N GLY A 105 -5.97 -9.07 -7.91
CA GLY A 105 -5.93 -9.89 -6.70
C GLY A 105 -6.50 -11.28 -6.99
N ASP A 106 -5.71 -12.30 -6.71
CA ASP A 106 -6.22 -13.68 -6.69
C ASP A 106 -7.11 -13.83 -5.46
N ARG A 107 -8.36 -14.28 -5.68
CA ARG A 107 -9.22 -14.71 -4.59
C ARG A 107 -9.11 -16.22 -4.47
N ASP A 108 -8.39 -16.68 -3.44
CA ASP A 108 -8.47 -18.08 -3.05
C ASP A 108 -9.81 -18.35 -2.37
N TYR A 109 -10.74 -18.93 -3.14
CA TYR A 109 -12.05 -19.34 -2.64
C TYR A 109 -12.00 -20.68 -1.89
N GLY A 110 -10.83 -21.14 -1.43
CA GLY A 110 -10.70 -22.34 -0.59
C GLY A 110 -11.25 -23.60 -1.23
N GLY A 111 -10.86 -23.88 -2.44
CA GLY A 111 -10.82 -25.20 -3.11
C GLY A 111 -12.06 -26.08 -3.22
N LYS A 112 -13.25 -25.71 -2.72
CA LYS A 112 -14.48 -26.53 -2.83
C LYS A 112 -15.75 -25.71 -2.93
N PHE A 113 -15.86 -24.85 -3.92
CA PHE A 113 -17.19 -24.35 -4.28
C PHE A 113 -17.95 -25.44 -5.06
N ARG A 114 -18.99 -25.99 -4.45
CA ARG A 114 -20.06 -26.64 -5.23
C ARG A 114 -20.68 -25.54 -6.08
N LYS A 115 -20.55 -25.68 -7.40
CA LYS A 115 -21.17 -24.76 -8.37
C LYS A 115 -22.69 -24.83 -8.20
N SER A 116 -23.26 -23.97 -7.33
CA SER A 116 -24.63 -23.56 -7.58
C SER A 116 -24.51 -22.40 -8.58
N THR A 117 -25.19 -22.50 -9.71
CA THR A 117 -25.13 -21.55 -10.82
C THR A 117 -25.35 -20.09 -10.39
N LEU A 118 -26.23 -19.86 -9.44
CA LEU A 118 -26.53 -18.51 -8.91
C LEU A 118 -25.38 -17.91 -8.12
N ASN A 119 -24.71 -18.69 -7.25
CA ASN A 119 -23.59 -18.20 -6.45
C ASN A 119 -22.34 -17.89 -7.31
N SER A 120 -22.11 -18.66 -8.38
CA SER A 120 -20.99 -18.43 -9.28
C SER A 120 -21.17 -17.14 -10.10
N GLU A 121 -22.40 -16.77 -10.45
CA GLU A 121 -22.69 -15.57 -11.20
C GLU A 121 -22.54 -14.31 -10.32
N ILE A 122 -23.02 -14.36 -9.08
CA ILE A 122 -22.84 -13.27 -8.09
C ILE A 122 -21.35 -13.05 -7.79
N LEU A 123 -20.60 -14.12 -7.57
CA LEU A 123 -19.16 -14.03 -7.32
C LEU A 123 -18.40 -13.46 -8.53
N TYR A 124 -18.76 -13.89 -9.74
CA TYR A 124 -18.17 -13.35 -10.97
C TYR A 124 -18.45 -11.84 -11.13
N GLN A 125 -19.66 -11.38 -10.84
CA GLN A 125 -19.99 -9.95 -10.90
C GLN A 125 -19.24 -9.15 -9.83
N GLN A 126 -19.15 -9.66 -8.61
CA GLN A 126 -18.37 -9.03 -7.53
C GLN A 126 -16.88 -8.92 -7.88
N ASP A 127 -16.30 -9.95 -8.50
CA ASP A 127 -14.91 -9.95 -8.95
C ASP A 127 -14.71 -8.94 -10.07
N LYS A 128 -15.60 -8.91 -11.05
CA LYS A 128 -15.55 -7.95 -12.15
C LYS A 128 -15.62 -6.49 -11.65
N GLU A 129 -16.53 -6.19 -10.72
CA GLU A 129 -16.64 -4.86 -10.12
C GLU A 129 -15.42 -4.52 -9.27
N GLY A 130 -14.87 -5.48 -8.54
CA GLY A 130 -13.64 -5.32 -7.77
C GLY A 130 -12.45 -5.00 -8.67
N ASN A 131 -12.27 -5.80 -9.73
CA ASN A 131 -11.21 -5.62 -10.71
C ASN A 131 -11.29 -4.26 -11.41
N GLN A 132 -12.49 -3.81 -11.80
CA GLN A 132 -12.66 -2.50 -12.40
C GLN A 132 -12.23 -1.37 -11.46
N LYS A 133 -12.52 -1.47 -10.16
CA LYS A 133 -12.07 -0.47 -9.16
C LYS A 133 -10.56 -0.40 -9.07
N TYR A 134 -9.84 -1.54 -9.15
CA TYR A 134 -8.37 -1.55 -9.16
C TYR A 134 -7.82 -0.93 -10.45
N LEU A 135 -8.36 -1.28 -11.61
CA LEU A 135 -7.96 -0.68 -12.88
C LEU A 135 -8.13 0.84 -12.88
N ASP A 136 -9.23 1.34 -12.32
CA ASP A 136 -9.47 2.78 -12.20
C ASP A 136 -8.46 3.47 -11.27
N LYS A 137 -8.04 2.81 -10.17
CA LYS A 137 -7.00 3.30 -9.28
C LYS A 137 -5.64 3.33 -9.97
N TYR A 138 -5.26 2.25 -10.65
CA TYR A 138 -4.00 2.15 -11.39
C TYR A 138 -3.92 3.17 -12.54
N LYS A 139 -5.05 3.41 -13.23
CA LYS A 139 -5.15 4.47 -14.23
C LYS A 139 -4.90 5.86 -13.63
N ARG A 140 -5.48 6.16 -12.46
CA ARG A 140 -5.25 7.43 -11.75
C ARG A 140 -3.81 7.56 -11.28
N LEU A 141 -3.21 6.46 -10.84
CA LEU A 141 -1.80 6.41 -10.45
C LEU A 141 -0.85 6.66 -11.62
N GLY A 142 -1.25 6.41 -12.87
CA GLY A 142 -0.45 6.72 -14.05
C GLY A 142 -0.07 5.52 -14.92
N LEU A 143 -0.68 4.35 -14.71
CA LEU A 143 -0.52 3.23 -15.64
C LEU A 143 -1.15 3.58 -17.00
N ASN A 144 -0.48 3.18 -18.08
CA ASN A 144 -0.95 3.41 -19.43
C ASN A 144 -1.98 2.36 -19.88
N SER A 145 -2.65 2.62 -21.01
CA SER A 145 -3.73 1.76 -21.50
C SER A 145 -3.29 0.34 -21.89
N LYS A 146 -2.01 0.14 -22.24
CA LYS A 146 -1.49 -1.19 -22.55
C LYS A 146 -1.33 -1.99 -21.26
N GLU A 147 -0.72 -1.41 -20.24
CA GLU A 147 -0.53 -2.02 -18.92
C GLU A 147 -1.88 -2.39 -18.26
N LEU A 148 -2.86 -1.46 -18.31
CA LEU A 148 -4.19 -1.73 -17.78
C LEU A 148 -4.89 -2.90 -18.50
N LYS A 149 -4.70 -3.03 -19.82
CA LYS A 149 -5.24 -4.17 -20.58
C LYS A 149 -4.54 -5.48 -20.26
N GLU A 150 -3.26 -5.47 -19.94
CA GLU A 150 -2.53 -6.66 -19.51
C GLU A 150 -3.04 -7.12 -18.14
N ILE A 151 -3.18 -6.21 -17.18
CA ILE A 151 -3.77 -6.52 -15.86
C ILE A 151 -5.20 -7.04 -16.01
N ASP A 152 -6.03 -6.43 -16.86
CA ASP A 152 -7.42 -6.86 -17.12
C ASP A 152 -7.51 -8.29 -17.68
N LYS A 153 -6.47 -8.78 -18.34
CA LYS A 153 -6.34 -10.16 -18.81
C LYS A 153 -5.82 -11.13 -17.75
N GLY A 154 -5.46 -10.66 -16.58
CA GLY A 154 -4.85 -11.46 -15.51
C GLY A 154 -3.33 -11.56 -15.58
N GLU A 155 -2.67 -10.72 -16.40
CA GLU A 155 -1.22 -10.72 -16.51
C GLU A 155 -0.59 -9.75 -15.49
N ASP A 156 0.59 -10.09 -15.00
CA ASP A 156 1.37 -9.22 -14.12
C ASP A 156 2.02 -8.09 -14.91
N VAL A 157 1.96 -6.88 -14.37
CA VAL A 157 2.65 -5.71 -14.91
C VAL A 157 3.71 -5.23 -13.92
N VAL A 158 4.97 -5.26 -14.36
CA VAL A 158 6.10 -4.79 -13.55
C VAL A 158 6.62 -3.47 -14.11
N LEU A 159 6.68 -2.47 -13.23
CA LEU A 159 7.31 -1.18 -13.52
C LEU A 159 8.68 -1.12 -12.84
N TYR A 160 9.65 -0.54 -13.54
CA TYR A 160 11.02 -0.32 -13.06
C TYR A 160 11.30 1.18 -12.89
N LYS A 161 12.44 1.53 -12.30
CA LYS A 161 12.86 2.93 -12.01
C LYS A 161 12.59 3.94 -13.12
N LYS A 162 12.85 3.56 -14.38
CA LYS A 162 12.60 4.42 -15.56
C LYS A 162 11.14 4.83 -15.73
N ASP A 163 10.21 4.05 -15.17
CA ASP A 163 8.77 4.25 -15.29
C ASP A 163 8.19 5.07 -14.11
N PHE A 164 8.93 5.23 -13.01
CA PHE A 164 8.40 5.81 -11.77
C PHE A 164 8.10 7.31 -11.88
N SER A 165 8.78 8.03 -12.77
CA SER A 165 8.58 9.47 -12.96
C SER A 165 7.16 9.85 -13.40
N ARG A 166 6.42 8.91 -13.99
CA ARG A 166 5.02 9.10 -14.43
C ARG A 166 3.99 8.78 -13.38
N LEU A 167 4.38 8.12 -12.29
CA LEU A 167 3.47 7.73 -11.22
C LEU A 167 3.07 8.92 -10.36
N LYS A 168 1.78 9.02 -10.12
CA LYS A 168 1.15 10.10 -9.35
C LYS A 168 0.86 9.61 -7.94
N VAL A 169 1.90 9.44 -7.14
CA VAL A 169 1.74 9.20 -5.70
C VAL A 169 1.46 10.50 -4.96
N ASN A 170 0.78 10.43 -3.82
CA ASN A 170 0.53 11.62 -2.99
C ASN A 170 1.88 12.21 -2.54
N LYS A 171 2.28 13.30 -3.19
CA LYS A 171 3.35 14.19 -2.73
C LYS A 171 2.65 15.48 -2.30
N LYS A 172 2.66 15.76 -1.02
CA LYS A 172 2.28 17.09 -0.53
C LYS A 172 3.46 18.03 -0.60
#